data_0cb10c6ac6224232869b149ef12b39d1
#
_entry.id   0cb10c6ac6224232869b149ef12b39d1
#
_cell.length_a   1.000
_cell.length_b   1.000
_cell.length_c   1.000
_cell.angle_alpha   90.00
_cell.angle_beta   90.00
_cell.angle_gamma   90.00
#
_symmetry.space_group_name_H-M   'P 1'
#
loop_
_entity.id
_entity.type
_entity.pdbx_description
1 polymer ?
#
loop_
_entity_poly.entity_id
_entity_poly.type
_entity_poly.pdbx_seq_one_letter_code
_entity_poly.pdbx_strand_id
1 'polypeptide(L)'
;YSGNFATEEEYWDSILRAAQLALEDSVRIYISCQDQFFVANKDRFNRRMVYGLGDGLNQWSIITADTKDRVLKATQFSSQGALFMSAWDPIGTDGFNDAFSISIASTMYDYGMFESPASADIVPAKVIPRLETLDTKFEVNEEGELVGLIEVPQDAIKFDTVSKKWIPVEPGLKSLSVCTYDITYGIWNHGVQESLADYMYAFAYAWDLSTQGDTNDTRYDPTYSASATPGLIIEVARRINPDGSITVWFNYNFPVDDMYLASWGAPMFSVSQSGQPIGVSWEIVEALTRLVEHGGVSGRGYTFSATAAKGNVYEIDVIETAAVNDIKVELQKMINEKYVPVYINEYVTPDEAVKRYQTALDFINKYGHAYIGSGPFYMSKYDPVARYVELTAIRDERYPFERGYWNEFFETVRLNVDSVDLAFAAMGGLDLPVHINVSEVLYPYDTYTPATEGNVEVSLITPDGEKVFKAEVESPGRFLATIPGGVLAELDSGTYTVVVTAKSEGAIPSTYSSTIIIY
;
A
#
# COMPACT_ATOMS: atom_id res chain seq x y z
N TYR A 1 -9.03 12.93 11.23
CA TYR A 1 -8.18 12.14 10.29
C TYR A 1 -6.70 12.12 10.65
N SER A 2 -6.26 12.73 11.75
CA SER A 2 -4.86 12.60 12.22
C SER A 2 -4.50 11.15 12.58
N GLY A 3 -5.50 10.30 12.84
CA GLY A 3 -5.31 8.90 13.17
C GLY A 3 -4.69 8.64 14.55
N ASN A 4 -4.45 9.67 15.33
CA ASN A 4 -3.73 9.60 16.59
C ASN A 4 -4.74 9.51 17.75
N PHE A 5 -5.06 8.30 18.18
CA PHE A 5 -6.03 8.01 19.23
C PHE A 5 -5.35 7.55 20.51
N ALA A 6 -5.85 7.96 21.67
CA ALA A 6 -5.33 7.51 22.96
C ALA A 6 -5.80 6.10 23.31
N THR A 7 -7.05 5.75 22.96
CA THR A 7 -7.66 4.46 23.27
C THR A 7 -8.44 3.89 22.10
N GLU A 8 -8.65 2.57 22.12
CA GLU A 8 -9.50 1.88 21.16
C GLU A 8 -10.95 2.37 21.21
N GLU A 9 -11.48 2.66 22.42
CA GLU A 9 -12.83 3.23 22.60
C GLU A 9 -12.99 4.57 21.88
N GLU A 10 -12.01 5.46 22.01
CA GLU A 10 -12.00 6.77 21.30
C GLU A 10 -12.02 6.57 19.78
N TYR A 11 -11.26 5.60 19.27
CA TYR A 11 -11.28 5.27 17.84
C TYR A 11 -12.67 4.84 17.38
N TRP A 12 -13.27 3.85 18.05
CA TRP A 12 -14.58 3.33 17.65
C TRP A 12 -15.70 4.35 17.79
N ASP A 13 -15.69 5.15 18.85
CA ASP A 13 -16.65 6.25 19.04
C ASP A 13 -16.54 7.27 17.89
N SER A 14 -15.32 7.60 17.47
CA SER A 14 -15.08 8.52 16.36
C SER A 14 -15.57 7.95 15.02
N ILE A 15 -15.33 6.67 14.74
CA ILE A 15 -15.81 5.98 13.53
C ILE A 15 -17.34 5.91 13.51
N LEU A 16 -17.96 5.49 14.62
CA LEU A 16 -19.42 5.42 14.72
C LEU A 16 -20.07 6.80 14.56
N ARG A 17 -19.49 7.84 15.16
CA ARG A 17 -19.98 9.20 15.01
C ARG A 17 -19.84 9.72 13.58
N ALA A 18 -18.71 9.43 12.92
CA ALA A 18 -18.52 9.79 11.52
C ALA A 18 -19.53 9.09 10.60
N ALA A 19 -19.76 7.79 10.83
CA ALA A 19 -20.76 7.01 10.09
C ALA A 19 -22.19 7.56 10.30
N GLN A 20 -22.55 7.89 11.54
CA GLN A 20 -23.85 8.50 11.86
C GLN A 20 -24.04 9.82 11.12
N LEU A 21 -23.06 10.73 11.17
CA LEU A 21 -23.11 12.02 10.48
C LEU A 21 -23.23 11.86 8.96
N ALA A 22 -22.50 10.91 8.38
CA ALA A 22 -22.59 10.61 6.95
C ALA A 22 -23.97 10.09 6.54
N LEU A 23 -24.65 9.32 7.40
CA LEU A 23 -26.01 8.85 7.19
C LEU A 23 -27.05 9.97 7.39
N GLU A 24 -26.87 10.83 8.40
CA GLU A 24 -27.73 11.99 8.66
C GLU A 24 -27.71 12.98 7.48
N ASP A 25 -26.54 13.21 6.88
CA ASP A 25 -26.38 14.08 5.71
C ASP A 25 -27.03 13.50 4.44
N SER A 26 -27.22 12.19 4.37
CA SER A 26 -27.88 11.47 3.25
C SER A 26 -27.42 11.91 1.86
N VAL A 27 -26.10 12.18 1.70
CA VAL A 27 -25.50 12.74 0.46
C VAL A 27 -25.71 11.81 -0.73
N ARG A 28 -25.89 10.50 -0.48
CA ARG A 28 -26.10 9.48 -1.50
C ARG A 28 -27.17 8.49 -1.09
N ILE A 29 -28.02 8.13 -2.04
CA ILE A 29 -28.96 7.02 -1.94
C ILE A 29 -28.43 5.91 -2.84
N TYR A 30 -28.02 4.78 -2.25
CA TYR A 30 -27.56 3.61 -2.99
C TYR A 30 -28.76 2.82 -3.48
N ILE A 31 -28.95 2.74 -4.81
CA ILE A 31 -30.10 2.08 -5.43
C ILE A 31 -29.73 0.68 -5.92
N SER A 32 -28.51 0.51 -6.43
CA SER A 32 -28.00 -0.75 -6.97
C SER A 32 -26.48 -0.78 -6.99
N CYS A 33 -25.90 -1.97 -7.04
CA CYS A 33 -24.49 -2.20 -7.37
C CYS A 33 -24.36 -2.56 -8.84
N GLN A 34 -23.30 -2.08 -9.47
CA GLN A 34 -22.95 -2.48 -10.84
C GLN A 34 -21.82 -3.51 -10.76
N ASP A 35 -22.06 -4.70 -11.30
CA ASP A 35 -21.02 -5.71 -11.44
C ASP A 35 -20.02 -5.29 -12.52
N GLN A 36 -18.72 -5.47 -12.24
CA GLN A 36 -17.65 -5.36 -13.21
C GLN A 36 -17.14 -6.74 -13.56
N PHE A 37 -16.88 -6.96 -14.85
CA PHE A 37 -16.41 -8.25 -15.33
C PHE A 37 -15.00 -8.12 -15.89
N PHE A 38 -14.10 -8.98 -15.41
CA PHE A 38 -12.75 -9.14 -15.93
C PHE A 38 -12.69 -10.49 -16.65
N VAL A 39 -12.43 -10.48 -17.95
CA VAL A 39 -12.47 -11.69 -18.77
C VAL A 39 -11.07 -12.23 -19.01
N ALA A 40 -10.91 -13.55 -18.91
CA ALA A 40 -9.65 -14.24 -19.18
C ALA A 40 -9.86 -15.39 -20.18
N ASN A 41 -8.83 -15.66 -21.00
CA ASN A 41 -8.84 -16.80 -21.89
C ASN A 41 -8.58 -18.10 -21.09
N LYS A 42 -9.63 -18.90 -20.88
CA LYS A 42 -9.58 -20.15 -20.10
C LYS A 42 -8.59 -21.20 -20.64
N ASP A 43 -8.24 -21.14 -21.93
CA ASP A 43 -7.32 -22.09 -22.53
C ASP A 43 -5.85 -21.74 -22.22
N ARG A 44 -5.56 -20.51 -21.84
CA ARG A 44 -4.24 -20.00 -21.49
C ARG A 44 -4.03 -19.78 -20.00
N PHE A 45 -5.08 -19.44 -19.27
CA PHE A 45 -5.05 -19.07 -17.86
C PHE A 45 -5.29 -20.28 -16.96
N ASN A 46 -4.43 -20.46 -15.95
CA ASN A 46 -4.49 -21.59 -15.01
C ASN A 46 -5.45 -21.34 -13.83
N ARG A 47 -6.25 -20.28 -13.86
CA ARG A 47 -7.18 -19.88 -12.79
C ARG A 47 -6.51 -19.60 -11.44
N ARG A 48 -5.25 -19.17 -11.46
CA ARG A 48 -4.52 -18.77 -10.27
C ARG A 48 -4.03 -17.33 -10.45
N MET A 49 -4.63 -16.42 -9.70
CA MET A 49 -4.33 -15.01 -9.74
C MET A 49 -4.91 -14.34 -8.50
N VAL A 50 -4.09 -13.62 -7.76
CA VAL A 50 -4.55 -12.80 -6.65
C VAL A 50 -5.39 -11.63 -7.19
N TYR A 51 -6.51 -11.35 -6.58
CA TYR A 51 -7.38 -10.22 -6.91
C TYR A 51 -7.86 -9.55 -5.62
N GLY A 52 -8.24 -8.28 -5.71
CA GLY A 52 -8.80 -7.55 -4.58
C GLY A 52 -10.23 -7.99 -4.30
N LEU A 53 -10.57 -8.15 -3.02
CA LEU A 53 -11.93 -8.50 -2.61
C LEU A 53 -12.90 -7.34 -2.77
N GLY A 54 -12.39 -6.10 -2.74
CA GLY A 54 -13.19 -4.88 -2.92
C GLY A 54 -12.95 -4.17 -4.25
N ASP A 55 -11.74 -4.22 -4.81
CA ASP A 55 -11.31 -3.45 -5.97
C ASP A 55 -11.15 -4.27 -7.27
N GLY A 56 -11.26 -5.60 -7.19
CA GLY A 56 -11.12 -6.49 -8.35
C GLY A 56 -9.66 -6.69 -8.77
N LEU A 57 -9.31 -6.36 -10.03
CA LEU A 57 -7.93 -6.48 -10.52
C LEU A 57 -7.04 -5.32 -10.09
N ASN A 58 -5.84 -5.66 -9.61
CA ASN A 58 -4.81 -4.72 -9.17
C ASN A 58 -3.41 -5.20 -9.62
N GLN A 59 -2.35 -4.57 -9.14
CA GLN A 59 -0.97 -4.98 -9.47
C GLN A 59 -0.67 -6.44 -9.12
N TRP A 60 -1.21 -6.94 -8.01
CA TRP A 60 -1.02 -8.32 -7.58
C TRP A 60 -1.61 -9.31 -8.57
N SER A 61 -2.69 -8.92 -9.26
CA SER A 61 -3.26 -9.72 -10.34
C SER A 61 -2.27 -9.96 -11.47
N ILE A 62 -1.49 -8.94 -11.83
CA ILE A 62 -0.44 -9.04 -12.87
C ILE A 62 0.74 -9.87 -12.36
N ILE A 63 1.22 -9.58 -11.14
CA ILE A 63 2.39 -10.24 -10.53
C ILE A 63 2.15 -11.75 -10.36
N THR A 64 0.93 -12.14 -9.98
CA THR A 64 0.59 -13.52 -9.61
C THR A 64 -0.12 -14.31 -10.69
N ALA A 65 -0.51 -13.68 -11.80
CA ALA A 65 -1.23 -14.37 -12.88
C ALA A 65 -0.44 -15.58 -13.41
N ASP A 66 -1.02 -16.78 -13.28
CA ASP A 66 -0.42 -18.00 -13.79
C ASP A 66 -1.00 -18.37 -15.15
N THR A 67 -0.12 -18.39 -16.17
CA THR A 67 -0.46 -18.75 -17.53
C THR A 67 0.36 -19.94 -18.01
N LYS A 68 -0.22 -20.79 -18.86
CA LYS A 68 0.41 -22.04 -19.36
C LYS A 68 1.74 -21.81 -20.06
N ASP A 69 1.86 -20.71 -20.79
CA ASP A 69 3.06 -20.31 -21.54
C ASP A 69 3.95 -19.30 -20.80
N ARG A 70 3.60 -18.95 -19.53
CA ARG A 70 4.29 -17.96 -18.70
C ARG A 70 4.33 -16.55 -19.30
N VAL A 71 3.38 -16.23 -20.16
CA VAL A 71 3.23 -14.91 -20.78
C VAL A 71 1.80 -14.42 -20.52
N LEU A 72 1.66 -13.43 -19.65
CA LEU A 72 0.39 -12.70 -19.51
C LEU A 72 0.28 -11.69 -20.65
N LYS A 73 -0.80 -11.79 -21.43
CA LYS A 73 -1.18 -10.79 -22.43
C LYS A 73 -2.44 -10.09 -21.93
N ALA A 74 -2.27 -8.86 -21.51
CA ALA A 74 -3.38 -8.02 -21.05
C ALA A 74 -3.69 -6.95 -22.10
N THR A 75 -4.96 -6.57 -22.19
CA THR A 75 -5.42 -5.44 -22.99
C THR A 75 -6.19 -4.52 -22.06
N GLN A 76 -5.79 -3.26 -22.01
CA GLN A 76 -6.50 -2.21 -21.31
C GLN A 76 -7.29 -1.38 -22.34
N PHE A 77 -8.56 -1.12 -22.04
CA PHE A 77 -9.35 -0.23 -22.84
C PHE A 77 -9.21 1.20 -22.34
N SER A 78 -8.77 2.09 -23.23
CA SER A 78 -8.76 3.53 -22.98
C SER A 78 -9.65 4.21 -24.01
N SER A 79 -10.64 4.98 -23.57
CA SER A 79 -11.53 5.73 -24.46
C SER A 79 -10.78 6.77 -25.30
N GLN A 80 -9.64 7.27 -24.82
CA GLN A 80 -8.76 8.17 -25.54
C GLN A 80 -7.70 7.45 -26.36
N GLY A 81 -7.61 6.13 -26.22
CA GLY A 81 -6.65 5.30 -26.93
C GLY A 81 -5.19 5.56 -26.57
N ALA A 82 -4.91 6.25 -25.47
CA ALA A 82 -3.57 6.54 -25.00
C ALA A 82 -3.15 5.55 -23.92
N LEU A 83 -1.95 5.00 -24.09
CA LEU A 83 -1.19 4.35 -23.03
C LEU A 83 -0.23 5.40 -22.50
N PHE A 84 -0.10 5.54 -21.20
CA PHE A 84 0.70 6.58 -20.56
C PHE A 84 0.18 8.01 -20.86
N MET A 85 -0.92 8.35 -20.22
CA MET A 85 -1.60 9.64 -20.40
C MET A 85 -0.98 10.77 -19.58
N SER A 86 -0.13 10.45 -18.62
CA SER A 86 0.62 11.37 -17.77
C SER A 86 2.13 11.21 -17.97
N ALA A 87 2.90 12.16 -17.46
CA ALA A 87 4.33 11.99 -17.33
C ALA A 87 4.65 10.79 -16.42
N TRP A 88 5.76 10.12 -16.69
CA TRP A 88 6.29 9.11 -15.79
C TRP A 88 7.22 9.76 -14.78
N ASP A 89 6.60 10.47 -13.85
CA ASP A 89 7.27 11.12 -12.73
C ASP A 89 7.27 10.18 -11.51
N PRO A 90 8.44 9.65 -11.11
CA PRO A 90 8.53 8.75 -9.97
C PRO A 90 8.67 9.48 -8.61
N ILE A 91 8.70 10.81 -8.59
CA ILE A 91 9.01 11.63 -7.41
C ILE A 91 7.83 12.49 -7.01
N GLY A 92 7.22 13.17 -7.95
CA GLY A 92 6.19 14.17 -7.70
C GLY A 92 4.88 13.60 -7.20
N THR A 93 4.05 14.45 -6.63
CA THR A 93 2.69 14.11 -6.18
C THR A 93 1.72 14.01 -7.34
N ASP A 94 2.07 14.58 -8.48
CA ASP A 94 1.28 14.58 -9.71
C ASP A 94 1.62 13.42 -10.64
N GLY A 95 2.68 12.64 -10.35
CA GLY A 95 3.13 11.53 -11.17
C GLY A 95 2.07 10.45 -11.36
N PHE A 96 2.13 9.70 -12.42
CA PHE A 96 1.20 8.61 -12.75
C PHE A 96 -0.27 8.92 -12.45
N ASN A 97 -0.81 9.99 -13.02
CA ASN A 97 -2.20 10.41 -12.79
C ASN A 97 -3.26 9.54 -13.47
N ASP A 98 -2.86 8.59 -14.29
CA ASP A 98 -3.77 7.71 -15.00
C ASP A 98 -3.68 6.25 -14.51
N ALA A 99 -4.84 5.59 -14.43
CA ALA A 99 -4.95 4.22 -13.97
C ALA A 99 -4.22 3.20 -14.85
N PHE A 100 -3.89 3.54 -16.09
CA PHE A 100 -3.26 2.62 -17.04
C PHE A 100 -1.76 2.54 -16.82
N SER A 101 -1.07 3.68 -16.68
CA SER A 101 0.35 3.72 -16.37
C SER A 101 0.63 3.27 -14.93
N ILE A 102 -0.20 3.64 -13.95
CA ILE A 102 -0.10 3.17 -12.56
C ILE A 102 -0.13 1.64 -12.49
N SER A 103 -1.06 0.99 -13.18
CA SER A 103 -1.18 -0.47 -13.18
C SER A 103 0.07 -1.19 -13.71
N ILE A 104 0.84 -0.53 -14.57
CA ILE A 104 2.11 -1.05 -15.11
C ILE A 104 3.26 -0.72 -14.15
N ALA A 105 3.39 0.54 -13.76
CA ALA A 105 4.47 1.03 -12.90
C ALA A 105 4.50 0.29 -11.56
N SER A 106 3.32 0.05 -10.95
CA SER A 106 3.19 -0.63 -9.66
C SER A 106 3.68 -2.09 -9.64
N THR A 107 3.93 -2.70 -10.79
CA THR A 107 4.57 -4.02 -10.89
C THR A 107 6.10 -3.95 -10.95
N MET A 108 6.67 -2.77 -11.07
CA MET A 108 8.11 -2.55 -11.26
C MET A 108 8.82 -2.02 -10.02
N TYR A 109 8.11 -1.81 -8.91
CA TYR A 109 8.70 -1.50 -7.61
C TYR A 109 8.15 -2.42 -6.52
N ASP A 110 8.90 -2.58 -5.44
CA ASP A 110 8.48 -3.32 -4.26
C ASP A 110 8.03 -2.37 -3.15
N TYR A 111 7.35 -2.96 -2.17
CA TYR A 111 6.90 -2.28 -0.96
C TYR A 111 7.78 -2.65 0.23
N GLY A 112 7.94 -1.72 1.16
CA GLY A 112 8.40 -2.06 2.51
C GLY A 112 7.33 -2.86 3.24
N MET A 113 6.16 -2.28 3.35
CA MET A 113 4.91 -2.89 3.84
C MET A 113 3.78 -2.47 2.91
N PHE A 114 2.70 -3.23 2.83
CA PHE A 114 1.56 -2.91 1.96
C PHE A 114 0.25 -3.45 2.54
N GLU A 115 -0.87 -2.91 2.05
CA GLU A 115 -2.20 -3.39 2.38
C GLU A 115 -2.55 -4.62 1.53
N SER A 116 -2.94 -5.72 2.19
CA SER A 116 -3.28 -6.98 1.53
C SER A 116 -4.53 -6.83 0.67
N PRO A 117 -4.50 -7.18 -0.62
CA PRO A 117 -5.71 -7.19 -1.45
C PRO A 117 -6.72 -8.26 -1.01
N ALA A 118 -6.28 -9.26 -0.23
CA ALA A 118 -7.11 -10.39 0.21
C ALA A 118 -7.84 -10.14 1.53
N SER A 119 -7.32 -9.27 2.41
CA SER A 119 -7.89 -9.03 3.75
C SER A 119 -7.90 -7.58 4.19
N ALA A 120 -7.22 -6.68 3.46
CA ALA A 120 -6.94 -5.30 3.83
C ALA A 120 -6.03 -5.11 5.07
N ASP A 121 -5.47 -6.20 5.62
CA ASP A 121 -4.47 -6.11 6.68
C ASP A 121 -3.14 -5.58 6.14
N ILE A 122 -2.36 -4.95 7.02
CA ILE A 122 -0.99 -4.56 6.67
C ILE A 122 -0.08 -5.78 6.66
N VAL A 123 0.65 -5.93 5.57
CA VAL A 123 1.56 -7.05 5.31
C VAL A 123 2.99 -6.53 5.16
N PRO A 124 3.95 -7.06 5.92
CA PRO A 124 5.37 -6.78 5.70
C PRO A 124 5.87 -7.47 4.42
N ALA A 125 6.71 -6.77 3.66
CA ALA A 125 7.41 -7.30 2.50
C ALA A 125 8.93 -7.14 2.67
N LYS A 126 9.50 -5.98 2.37
CA LYS A 126 10.94 -5.71 2.57
C LYS A 126 11.28 -5.13 3.93
N VAL A 127 10.31 -4.53 4.62
CA VAL A 127 10.46 -3.98 5.97
C VAL A 127 9.59 -4.81 6.91
N ILE A 128 10.22 -5.50 7.86
CA ILE A 128 9.56 -6.46 8.75
C ILE A 128 9.66 -5.92 10.17
N PRO A 129 8.57 -5.46 10.80
CA PRO A 129 8.60 -4.98 12.16
C PRO A 129 8.82 -6.14 13.15
N ARG A 130 9.68 -5.92 14.13
CA ARG A 130 9.81 -6.78 15.30
C ARG A 130 8.77 -6.31 16.33
N LEU A 131 7.54 -6.82 16.25
CA LEU A 131 6.41 -6.36 17.08
C LEU A 131 6.70 -6.49 18.59
N GLU A 132 7.55 -7.42 19.00
CA GLU A 132 8.01 -7.54 20.40
C GLU A 132 8.83 -6.34 20.89
N THR A 133 9.28 -5.47 19.99
CA THR A 133 9.99 -4.22 20.28
C THR A 133 9.10 -2.99 20.16
N LEU A 134 7.87 -3.15 19.69
CA LEU A 134 6.91 -2.07 19.62
C LEU A 134 6.51 -1.66 21.03
N ASP A 135 6.72 -0.40 21.35
CA ASP A 135 6.34 0.18 22.64
C ASP A 135 5.74 1.56 22.41
N THR A 136 4.72 1.91 23.19
CA THR A 136 4.04 3.20 23.13
C THR A 136 3.86 3.75 24.53
N LYS A 137 4.34 4.99 24.76
CA LYS A 137 4.22 5.69 26.05
C LYS A 137 3.95 7.17 25.83
N PHE A 138 2.86 7.64 26.40
CA PHE A 138 2.46 9.04 26.29
C PHE A 138 1.67 9.51 27.52
N GLU A 139 1.48 10.81 27.61
CA GLU A 139 0.46 11.45 28.43
C GLU A 139 -0.42 12.33 27.52
N VAL A 140 -1.64 12.61 27.96
CA VAL A 140 -2.55 13.53 27.26
C VAL A 140 -2.42 14.90 27.94
N ASN A 141 -2.07 15.93 27.17
CA ASN A 141 -1.93 17.30 27.69
C ASN A 141 -3.31 17.97 27.87
N GLU A 142 -3.32 19.21 28.36
CA GLU A 142 -4.55 19.98 28.63
C GLU A 142 -5.33 20.29 27.33
N GLU A 143 -4.66 20.30 26.19
CA GLU A 143 -5.23 20.52 24.86
C GLU A 143 -5.78 19.23 24.24
N GLY A 144 -5.61 18.07 24.90
CA GLY A 144 -6.02 16.75 24.41
C GLY A 144 -5.06 16.10 23.42
N GLU A 145 -3.82 16.62 23.31
CA GLU A 145 -2.81 16.07 22.41
C GLU A 145 -1.97 15.00 23.11
N LEU A 146 -1.53 13.98 22.37
CA LEU A 146 -0.63 12.95 22.87
C LEU A 146 0.80 13.48 22.92
N VAL A 147 1.40 13.46 24.10
CA VAL A 147 2.80 13.87 24.32
C VAL A 147 3.65 12.65 24.64
N GLY A 148 4.64 12.37 23.81
CA GLY A 148 5.50 11.20 23.93
C GLY A 148 6.37 11.20 25.19
N LEU A 149 6.54 10.02 25.79
CA LEU A 149 7.36 9.79 26.99
C LEU A 149 8.55 8.85 26.76
N ILE A 150 8.67 8.24 25.58
CA ILE A 150 9.81 7.35 25.25
C ILE A 150 11.02 8.22 24.96
N GLU A 151 12.08 8.09 25.76
CA GLU A 151 13.34 8.80 25.53
C GLU A 151 14.07 8.25 24.30
N VAL A 152 14.48 9.15 23.40
CA VAL A 152 15.33 8.82 22.25
C VAL A 152 16.79 8.81 22.71
N PRO A 153 17.52 7.69 22.54
CA PRO A 153 18.92 7.60 23.00
C PRO A 153 19.83 8.47 22.11
N GLN A 154 20.94 8.97 22.72
CA GLN A 154 21.86 9.92 22.07
C GLN A 154 22.66 9.31 20.89
N ASP A 155 22.67 8.00 20.75
CA ASP A 155 23.25 7.29 19.60
C ASP A 155 22.29 7.16 18.41
N ALA A 156 21.06 7.68 18.55
CA ALA A 156 20.13 7.84 17.44
C ALA A 156 20.48 9.09 16.62
N ILE A 157 20.04 9.06 15.36
CA ILE A 157 20.23 10.15 14.39
C ILE A 157 18.90 10.63 13.85
N LYS A 158 18.86 11.90 13.45
CA LYS A 158 17.75 12.50 12.70
C LYS A 158 18.29 13.21 11.45
N PHE A 159 17.44 13.37 10.44
CA PHE A 159 17.81 14.16 9.28
C PHE A 159 17.63 15.66 9.57
N ASP A 160 18.64 16.45 9.26
CA ASP A 160 18.60 17.91 9.35
C ASP A 160 18.49 18.53 7.97
N THR A 161 17.35 19.15 7.67
CA THR A 161 17.05 19.73 6.36
C THR A 161 17.88 20.95 6.02
N VAL A 162 18.47 21.63 7.01
CA VAL A 162 19.34 22.80 6.77
C VAL A 162 20.73 22.38 6.33
N SER A 163 21.36 21.46 7.05
CA SER A 163 22.68 20.92 6.68
C SER A 163 22.61 19.81 5.64
N LYS A 164 21.41 19.28 5.35
CA LYS A 164 21.16 18.15 4.44
C LYS A 164 21.88 16.86 4.88
N LYS A 165 22.01 16.64 6.20
CA LYS A 165 22.79 15.54 6.79
C LYS A 165 22.03 14.81 7.89
N TRP A 166 22.44 13.58 8.12
CA TRP A 166 22.09 12.84 9.32
C TRP A 166 22.94 13.31 10.49
N ILE A 167 22.29 13.78 11.56
CA ILE A 167 22.96 14.32 12.74
C ILE A 167 22.50 13.60 14.00
N PRO A 168 23.34 13.53 15.06
CA PRO A 168 22.90 13.02 16.36
C PRO A 168 21.72 13.81 16.92
N VAL A 169 20.85 13.14 17.66
CA VAL A 169 19.72 13.80 18.33
C VAL A 169 20.16 14.60 19.55
N GLU A 170 19.41 15.64 19.91
CA GLU A 170 19.63 16.41 21.12
C GLU A 170 19.18 15.59 22.35
N PRO A 171 19.86 15.78 23.52
CA PRO A 171 19.43 15.17 24.77
C PRO A 171 18.01 15.56 25.16
N GLY A 172 17.22 14.59 25.64
CA GLY A 172 15.86 14.81 26.12
C GLY A 172 14.80 14.79 25.03
N LEU A 173 15.17 14.45 23.78
CA LEU A 173 14.20 14.20 22.72
C LEU A 173 13.34 12.99 23.09
N LYS A 174 12.03 13.07 22.86
CA LYS A 174 11.07 12.01 23.17
C LYS A 174 10.18 11.71 21.98
N SER A 175 9.58 10.51 21.97
CA SER A 175 8.60 10.06 21.00
C SER A 175 7.39 9.39 21.66
N LEU A 176 6.30 9.22 20.90
CA LEU A 176 5.13 8.46 21.31
C LEU A 176 5.41 6.96 21.25
N SER A 177 5.99 6.50 20.16
CA SER A 177 6.19 5.08 19.85
C SER A 177 7.61 4.81 19.39
N VAL A 178 8.01 3.54 19.50
CA VAL A 178 9.28 3.01 18.99
C VAL A 178 9.07 1.59 18.46
N CYS A 179 9.71 1.25 17.35
CA CYS A 179 9.75 -0.11 16.82
C CYS A 179 11.08 -0.39 16.12
N THR A 180 11.53 -1.64 16.12
CA THR A 180 12.71 -2.09 15.38
C THR A 180 12.28 -2.89 14.17
N TYR A 181 12.96 -2.68 13.04
CA TYR A 181 12.62 -3.27 11.75
C TYR A 181 13.80 -4.03 11.16
N ASP A 182 13.55 -5.24 10.71
CA ASP A 182 14.45 -5.98 9.83
C ASP A 182 14.26 -5.53 8.39
N ILE A 183 15.37 -5.44 7.63
CA ILE A 183 15.34 -5.02 6.25
C ILE A 183 15.76 -6.18 5.34
N THR A 184 14.92 -6.50 4.39
CA THR A 184 15.21 -7.47 3.33
C THR A 184 15.68 -6.72 2.08
N TYR A 185 16.98 -6.73 1.83
CA TYR A 185 17.56 -6.11 0.64
C TYR A 185 17.33 -6.96 -0.60
N GLY A 186 16.84 -6.34 -1.65
CA GLY A 186 16.64 -6.94 -2.97
C GLY A 186 17.67 -6.46 -3.99
N ILE A 187 17.24 -6.33 -5.23
CA ILE A 187 18.07 -5.90 -6.36
C ILE A 187 17.30 -4.89 -7.20
N TRP A 188 17.94 -3.81 -7.58
CA TRP A 188 17.42 -2.87 -8.56
C TRP A 188 17.43 -3.48 -9.98
N ASN A 189 16.50 -3.08 -10.83
CA ASN A 189 16.31 -3.65 -12.18
C ASN A 189 17.56 -3.55 -13.09
N HIS A 190 18.50 -2.68 -12.78
CA HIS A 190 19.79 -2.57 -13.49
C HIS A 190 20.88 -3.50 -12.90
N GLY A 191 20.56 -4.35 -11.92
CA GLY A 191 21.44 -5.36 -11.38
C GLY A 191 22.29 -4.94 -10.17
N VAL A 192 22.09 -3.76 -9.63
CA VAL A 192 22.76 -3.31 -8.40
C VAL A 192 21.98 -3.80 -7.17
N GLN A 193 22.72 -4.37 -6.20
CA GLN A 193 22.16 -4.78 -4.90
C GLN A 193 21.67 -3.55 -4.13
N GLU A 194 20.48 -3.64 -3.54
CA GLU A 194 20.02 -2.66 -2.56
C GLU A 194 20.91 -2.65 -1.31
N SER A 195 20.96 -1.54 -0.63
CA SER A 195 21.79 -1.34 0.55
C SER A 195 21.12 -0.37 1.53
N LEU A 196 21.70 -0.22 2.71
CA LEU A 196 21.28 0.78 3.68
C LEU A 196 21.22 2.20 3.08
N ALA A 197 22.12 2.52 2.14
CA ALA A 197 22.14 3.83 1.49
C ALA A 197 20.82 4.16 0.77
N ASP A 198 20.15 3.17 0.20
CA ASP A 198 18.86 3.37 -0.49
C ASP A 198 17.77 3.84 0.50
N TYR A 199 17.71 3.24 1.70
CA TYR A 199 16.77 3.63 2.77
C TYR A 199 17.10 5.00 3.39
N MET A 200 18.39 5.27 3.59
CA MET A 200 18.83 6.56 4.13
C MET A 200 18.57 7.68 3.12
N TYR A 201 18.81 7.44 1.83
CA TYR A 201 18.51 8.39 0.78
C TYR A 201 17.01 8.67 0.65
N ALA A 202 16.19 7.62 0.57
CA ALA A 202 14.74 7.75 0.34
C ALA A 202 14.07 8.63 1.41
N PHE A 203 14.37 8.38 2.69
CA PHE A 203 13.82 9.19 3.77
C PHE A 203 14.34 10.62 3.74
N ALA A 204 15.67 10.80 3.65
CA ALA A 204 16.28 12.12 3.63
C ALA A 204 15.77 12.97 2.46
N TYR A 205 15.65 12.36 1.28
CA TYR A 205 15.12 13.01 0.09
C TYR A 205 13.67 13.46 0.27
N ALA A 206 12.81 12.56 0.76
CA ALA A 206 11.39 12.87 0.97
C ALA A 206 11.20 13.96 2.03
N TRP A 207 11.99 13.92 3.10
CA TRP A 207 12.00 14.96 4.13
C TRP A 207 12.46 16.31 3.60
N ASP A 208 13.52 16.33 2.78
CA ASP A 208 14.06 17.52 2.16
C ASP A 208 13.08 18.15 1.16
N LEU A 209 12.45 17.32 0.33
CA LEU A 209 11.45 17.77 -0.65
C LEU A 209 10.20 18.34 0.03
N SER A 210 9.80 17.82 1.18
CA SER A 210 8.60 18.24 1.92
C SER A 210 8.81 19.38 2.90
N THR A 211 10.05 19.74 3.25
CA THR A 211 10.38 20.70 4.31
C THR A 211 11.34 21.77 3.80
N GLN A 212 10.88 23.03 3.77
CA GLN A 212 11.72 24.14 3.34
C GLN A 212 12.86 24.39 4.33
N GLY A 213 14.11 24.15 3.90
CA GLY A 213 15.31 24.38 4.70
C GLY A 213 15.66 25.86 4.84
N ASP A 214 15.57 26.60 3.73
CA ASP A 214 15.76 28.05 3.67
C ASP A 214 14.94 28.69 2.53
N THR A 215 15.03 30.02 2.37
CA THR A 215 14.27 30.77 1.37
C THR A 215 14.68 30.50 -0.08
N ASN A 216 15.84 29.87 -0.31
CA ASN A 216 16.38 29.57 -1.63
C ASN A 216 16.48 28.06 -1.87
N ASP A 217 15.78 27.28 -1.08
CA ASP A 217 15.79 25.82 -1.19
C ASP A 217 15.14 25.37 -2.50
N THR A 218 15.98 24.97 -3.46
CA THR A 218 15.55 24.55 -4.80
C THR A 218 15.00 23.13 -4.82
N ARG A 219 15.20 22.35 -3.76
CA ARG A 219 14.68 20.99 -3.63
C ARG A 219 13.30 20.94 -2.97
N TYR A 220 12.94 21.97 -2.22
CA TYR A 220 11.62 22.05 -1.60
C TYR A 220 10.51 22.21 -2.63
N ASP A 221 9.51 21.34 -2.56
CA ASP A 221 8.27 21.43 -3.35
C ASP A 221 7.05 21.58 -2.43
N PRO A 222 6.33 22.72 -2.48
CA PRO A 222 5.18 22.96 -1.62
C PRO A 222 3.99 22.04 -1.93
N THR A 223 3.89 21.51 -3.14
CA THR A 223 2.85 20.55 -3.53
C THR A 223 3.11 19.21 -2.87
N TYR A 224 4.36 18.76 -2.88
CA TYR A 224 4.78 17.55 -2.19
C TYR A 224 4.60 17.67 -0.67
N SER A 225 4.98 18.81 -0.08
CA SER A 225 4.77 19.09 1.33
C SER A 225 3.32 18.95 1.76
N ALA A 226 2.37 19.42 0.96
CA ALA A 226 0.95 19.35 1.27
C ALA A 226 0.40 17.92 1.36
N SER A 227 0.96 16.98 0.59
CA SER A 227 0.49 15.59 0.53
C SER A 227 1.34 14.60 1.33
N ALA A 228 2.65 14.85 1.45
CA ALA A 228 3.58 13.93 2.10
C ALA A 228 3.78 14.20 3.60
N THR A 229 3.55 15.42 4.05
CA THR A 229 3.79 15.85 5.44
C THR A 229 3.19 14.94 6.52
N PRO A 230 1.92 14.47 6.42
CA PRO A 230 1.36 13.60 7.45
C PRO A 230 2.10 12.29 7.66
N GLY A 231 2.73 11.73 6.63
CA GLY A 231 3.46 10.46 6.71
C GLY A 231 4.93 10.59 7.06
N LEU A 232 5.53 11.77 6.85
CA LEU A 232 6.98 12.00 7.04
C LEU A 232 7.33 12.58 8.41
N ILE A 233 6.50 13.47 8.93
CA ILE A 233 6.76 14.21 10.19
C ILE A 233 6.67 13.30 11.42
N ILE A 234 6.12 12.11 11.31
CA ILE A 234 5.97 11.22 12.46
C ILE A 234 7.29 10.60 12.91
N GLU A 235 8.26 10.38 12.04
CA GLU A 235 9.58 9.89 12.46
C GLU A 235 10.36 11.00 13.18
N VAL A 236 10.73 10.73 14.43
CA VAL A 236 11.51 11.64 15.30
C VAL A 236 13.00 11.39 15.14
N ALA A 237 13.39 10.11 15.09
CA ALA A 237 14.77 9.67 14.97
C ALA A 237 14.85 8.19 14.58
N ARG A 238 16.03 7.77 14.10
CA ARG A 238 16.35 6.36 13.86
C ARG A 238 17.73 5.98 14.39
N ARG A 239 17.94 4.70 14.57
CA ARG A 239 19.25 4.12 14.87
C ARG A 239 19.49 2.91 14.01
N ILE A 240 20.68 2.86 13.41
CA ILE A 240 21.14 1.67 12.68
C ILE A 240 21.79 0.75 13.72
N ASN A 241 21.23 -0.44 13.90
CA ASN A 241 21.72 -1.41 14.87
C ASN A 241 22.89 -2.23 14.30
N PRO A 242 23.74 -2.82 15.17
CA PRO A 242 24.89 -3.62 14.73
C PRO A 242 24.50 -4.87 13.91
N ASP A 243 23.28 -5.36 14.03
CA ASP A 243 22.74 -6.50 13.26
C ASP A 243 22.14 -6.08 11.90
N GLY A 244 22.19 -4.78 11.57
CA GLY A 244 21.65 -4.22 10.33
C GLY A 244 20.17 -3.85 10.38
N SER A 245 19.48 -4.12 11.50
CA SER A 245 18.11 -3.64 11.70
C SER A 245 18.09 -2.14 11.97
N ILE A 246 16.91 -1.52 11.81
CA ILE A 246 16.71 -0.08 12.06
C ILE A 246 15.67 0.08 13.16
N THR A 247 16.06 0.75 14.26
CA THR A 247 15.09 1.18 15.27
C THR A 247 14.62 2.59 14.93
N VAL A 248 13.32 2.81 14.93
CA VAL A 248 12.69 4.10 14.62
C VAL A 248 11.85 4.55 15.79
N TRP A 249 12.03 5.80 16.21
CA TRP A 249 11.21 6.54 17.16
C TRP A 249 10.28 7.47 16.37
N PHE A 250 8.96 7.40 16.66
CA PHE A 250 7.98 8.12 15.87
C PHE A 250 6.79 8.63 16.70
N ASN A 251 6.13 9.68 16.22
CA ASN A 251 5.04 10.37 16.90
C ASN A 251 3.68 9.97 16.34
N TYR A 252 3.31 8.69 16.52
CA TYR A 252 2.02 8.16 16.15
C TYR A 252 1.58 7.08 17.12
N ASN A 253 0.28 7.01 17.42
CA ASN A 253 -0.35 5.95 18.19
C ASN A 253 -1.61 5.46 17.49
N PHE A 254 -1.75 4.14 17.38
CA PHE A 254 -2.96 3.50 16.88
C PHE A 254 -3.26 2.28 17.74
N PRO A 255 -4.22 2.38 18.70
CA PRO A 255 -4.40 1.39 19.75
C PRO A 255 -5.16 0.13 19.31
N VAL A 256 -5.58 0.03 18.04
CA VAL A 256 -6.44 -1.05 17.54
C VAL A 256 -5.63 -2.17 16.88
N ASP A 257 -4.50 -1.83 16.24
CA ASP A 257 -3.72 -2.78 15.45
C ASP A 257 -2.22 -2.43 15.49
N ASP A 258 -1.43 -3.32 16.10
CA ASP A 258 0.01 -3.15 16.26
C ASP A 258 0.76 -3.18 14.92
N MET A 259 0.32 -3.99 13.96
CA MET A 259 0.94 -4.05 12.64
C MET A 259 0.69 -2.76 11.86
N TYR A 260 -0.53 -2.22 11.94
CA TYR A 260 -0.87 -0.93 11.37
C TYR A 260 -0.06 0.20 12.04
N LEU A 261 0.05 0.20 13.37
CA LEU A 261 0.88 1.16 14.10
C LEU A 261 2.35 1.08 13.66
N ALA A 262 2.91 -0.12 13.59
CA ALA A 262 4.28 -0.34 13.15
C ALA A 262 4.51 0.10 11.69
N SER A 263 3.51 -0.03 10.82
CA SER A 263 3.66 0.39 9.42
C SER A 263 3.91 1.89 9.26
N TRP A 264 3.38 2.70 10.17
CA TRP A 264 3.61 4.15 10.18
C TRP A 264 5.03 4.54 10.58
N GLY A 265 5.68 3.76 11.46
CA GLY A 265 7.08 3.97 11.84
C GLY A 265 8.08 3.29 10.91
N ALA A 266 7.64 2.54 9.91
CA ALA A 266 8.51 1.77 9.03
C ALA A 266 9.50 2.66 8.27
N PRO A 267 10.80 2.30 8.21
CA PRO A 267 11.77 3.02 7.40
C PRO A 267 11.32 3.09 5.94
N MET A 268 11.32 4.28 5.39
CA MET A 268 10.90 4.50 4.01
C MET A 268 11.88 3.86 3.03
N PHE A 269 11.40 2.86 2.32
CA PHE A 269 11.97 2.42 1.07
C PHE A 269 11.03 2.80 -0.09
N SER A 270 9.74 2.72 0.17
CA SER A 270 8.68 3.27 -0.68
C SER A 270 7.60 3.87 0.23
N VAL A 271 6.99 4.94 -0.20
CA VAL A 271 5.91 5.59 0.55
C VAL A 271 4.62 4.86 0.25
N SER A 272 4.22 3.92 1.09
CA SER A 272 3.04 3.11 0.82
C SER A 272 1.72 3.75 1.26
N GLN A 273 1.73 4.69 2.19
CA GLN A 273 0.48 5.14 2.80
C GLN A 273 0.11 6.61 2.60
N SER A 274 1.05 7.49 2.27
CA SER A 274 0.78 8.92 2.20
C SER A 274 1.23 9.59 0.90
N GLY A 275 1.75 8.83 -0.05
CA GLY A 275 2.23 9.42 -1.29
C GLY A 275 2.74 8.39 -2.28
N GLN A 276 3.19 8.86 -3.41
CA GLN A 276 3.79 7.98 -4.42
C GLN A 276 5.10 7.40 -3.87
N PRO A 277 5.34 6.10 -4.05
CA PRO A 277 6.64 5.53 -3.71
C PRO A 277 7.72 6.20 -4.55
N ILE A 278 8.92 6.37 -3.99
CA ILE A 278 10.11 6.60 -4.80
C ILE A 278 10.39 5.28 -5.52
N GLY A 279 9.73 5.08 -6.64
CA GLY A 279 9.71 3.80 -7.36
C GLY A 279 10.98 3.53 -8.16
N VAL A 280 11.96 4.44 -8.13
CA VAL A 280 13.23 4.32 -8.87
C VAL A 280 14.44 4.49 -7.96
N SER A 281 15.58 3.96 -8.40
CA SER A 281 16.84 4.01 -7.66
C SER A 281 17.34 5.44 -7.44
N TRP A 282 18.05 5.67 -6.32
CA TRP A 282 18.46 7.01 -5.89
C TRP A 282 19.32 7.75 -6.92
N GLU A 283 20.09 7.07 -7.73
CA GLU A 283 20.89 7.71 -8.79
C GLU A 283 20.03 8.35 -9.88
N ILE A 284 18.84 7.80 -10.14
CA ILE A 284 17.87 8.39 -11.06
C ILE A 284 17.15 9.57 -10.39
N VAL A 285 16.74 9.42 -9.12
CA VAL A 285 16.13 10.49 -8.33
C VAL A 285 17.05 11.70 -8.27
N GLU A 286 18.33 11.48 -7.98
CA GLU A 286 19.31 12.57 -7.90
C GLU A 286 19.57 13.24 -9.26
N ALA A 287 19.62 12.46 -10.35
CA ALA A 287 19.75 13.02 -11.69
C ALA A 287 18.53 13.90 -12.06
N LEU A 288 17.31 13.45 -11.76
CA LEU A 288 16.08 14.23 -11.97
C LEU A 288 16.08 15.52 -11.14
N THR A 289 16.48 15.43 -9.87
CA THR A 289 16.57 16.59 -8.97
C THR A 289 17.54 17.63 -9.50
N ARG A 290 18.72 17.22 -9.98
CA ARG A 290 19.70 18.12 -10.59
C ARG A 290 19.19 18.73 -11.89
N LEU A 291 18.35 18.04 -12.65
CA LEU A 291 17.67 18.62 -13.82
C LEU A 291 16.64 19.69 -13.41
N VAL A 292 15.94 19.52 -12.28
CA VAL A 292 15.06 20.57 -11.73
C VAL A 292 15.88 21.79 -11.29
N GLU A 293 17.04 21.57 -10.65
CA GLU A 293 17.93 22.66 -10.19
C GLU A 293 18.58 23.44 -11.34
N HIS A 294 18.98 22.78 -12.43
CA HIS A 294 19.89 23.38 -13.43
C HIS A 294 19.36 23.34 -14.87
N GLY A 295 18.26 22.64 -15.12
CA GLY A 295 17.74 22.38 -16.46
C GLY A 295 18.55 21.35 -17.24
N GLY A 296 18.00 20.92 -18.37
CA GLY A 296 18.62 19.92 -19.25
C GLY A 296 19.50 20.54 -20.35
N VAL A 297 20.37 19.73 -20.96
CA VAL A 297 21.16 20.12 -22.13
C VAL A 297 20.31 20.37 -23.38
N SER A 298 19.09 19.86 -23.40
CA SER A 298 18.06 20.17 -24.39
C SER A 298 17.60 21.64 -24.37
N GLY A 299 17.99 22.39 -23.33
CA GLY A 299 17.53 23.75 -23.05
C GLY A 299 16.18 23.79 -22.31
N ARG A 300 15.62 22.64 -21.87
CA ARG A 300 14.41 22.54 -21.06
C ARG A 300 14.72 22.86 -19.60
N GLY A 301 13.82 23.58 -18.92
CA GLY A 301 13.70 23.55 -17.47
C GLY A 301 12.83 22.37 -17.03
N TYR A 302 12.98 21.93 -15.78
CA TYR A 302 12.20 20.83 -15.22
C TYR A 302 11.57 21.21 -13.88
N THR A 303 10.51 20.51 -13.51
CA THR A 303 9.76 20.69 -12.25
C THR A 303 9.21 19.34 -11.77
N PHE A 304 8.95 19.21 -10.46
CA PHE A 304 8.31 18.03 -9.85
C PHE A 304 6.77 18.03 -9.99
N SER A 305 6.16 19.10 -10.44
CA SER A 305 4.71 19.25 -10.48
C SER A 305 4.20 19.59 -11.87
N ALA A 306 3.22 18.83 -12.36
CA ALA A 306 2.52 19.09 -13.61
C ALA A 306 1.89 20.49 -13.64
N THR A 307 1.42 21.00 -12.50
CA THR A 307 0.79 22.33 -12.41
C THR A 307 1.78 23.48 -12.56
N ALA A 308 3.06 23.23 -12.25
CA ALA A 308 4.16 24.19 -12.43
C ALA A 308 4.79 24.11 -13.84
N ALA A 309 4.52 23.07 -14.62
CA ALA A 309 5.02 22.90 -15.98
C ALA A 309 4.37 23.92 -16.93
N LYS A 310 5.14 24.92 -17.38
CA LYS A 310 4.67 25.99 -18.27
C LYS A 310 5.77 26.46 -19.20
N GLY A 311 5.42 26.74 -20.46
CA GLY A 311 6.36 27.26 -21.44
C GLY A 311 7.45 26.26 -21.78
N ASN A 312 8.70 26.57 -21.42
CA ASN A 312 9.85 25.67 -21.59
C ASN A 312 10.24 24.92 -20.31
N VAL A 313 9.36 24.90 -19.31
CA VAL A 313 9.50 24.09 -18.09
C VAL A 313 8.57 22.90 -18.21
N TYR A 314 9.11 21.71 -18.07
CA TYR A 314 8.42 20.43 -18.23
C TYR A 314 8.40 19.69 -16.88
N GLU A 315 7.36 18.91 -16.65
CA GLU A 315 7.38 17.93 -15.59
C GLU A 315 8.49 16.90 -15.84
N ILE A 316 9.15 16.42 -14.79
CA ILE A 316 10.15 15.35 -14.93
C ILE A 316 9.49 14.09 -15.49
N ASP A 317 10.25 13.38 -16.35
CA ASP A 317 9.74 12.17 -17.01
C ASP A 317 10.90 11.20 -17.28
N VAL A 318 10.74 9.95 -16.85
CA VAL A 318 11.76 8.91 -17.03
C VAL A 318 11.60 8.09 -18.30
N ILE A 319 10.62 8.43 -19.15
CA ILE A 319 10.30 7.67 -20.36
C ILE A 319 10.31 8.53 -21.63
N GLU A 320 10.05 9.83 -21.52
CA GLU A 320 10.04 10.76 -22.66
C GLU A 320 11.47 10.94 -23.20
N THR A 321 11.64 10.81 -24.51
CA THR A 321 12.96 10.71 -25.15
C THR A 321 13.90 11.90 -24.85
N ALA A 322 13.40 13.14 -24.82
CA ALA A 322 14.25 14.29 -24.56
C ALA A 322 14.65 14.36 -23.08
N ALA A 323 13.73 14.06 -22.16
CA ALA A 323 14.02 13.97 -20.74
C ALA A 323 15.02 12.85 -20.44
N VAL A 324 14.84 11.67 -21.04
CA VAL A 324 15.79 10.55 -20.91
C VAL A 324 17.18 10.91 -21.41
N ASN A 325 17.31 11.68 -22.50
CA ASN A 325 18.60 12.16 -22.97
C ASN A 325 19.24 13.16 -21.99
N ASP A 326 18.45 14.05 -21.39
CA ASP A 326 18.95 14.99 -20.38
C ASP A 326 19.41 14.23 -19.11
N ILE A 327 18.66 13.20 -18.66
CA ILE A 327 19.05 12.30 -17.56
C ILE A 327 20.40 11.63 -17.86
N LYS A 328 20.59 11.07 -19.06
CA LYS A 328 21.87 10.45 -19.45
C LYS A 328 23.05 11.42 -19.37
N VAL A 329 22.87 12.63 -19.81
CA VAL A 329 23.93 13.65 -19.75
C VAL A 329 24.21 14.03 -18.30
N GLU A 330 23.17 14.14 -17.47
CA GLU A 330 23.35 14.45 -16.05
C GLU A 330 24.08 13.33 -15.31
N LEU A 331 23.70 12.06 -15.52
CA LEU A 331 24.44 10.90 -14.99
C LEU A 331 25.91 10.91 -15.42
N GLN A 332 26.20 11.27 -16.68
CA GLN A 332 27.58 11.37 -17.15
C GLN A 332 28.36 12.50 -16.46
N LYS A 333 27.73 13.63 -16.14
CA LYS A 333 28.36 14.69 -15.33
C LYS A 333 28.65 14.18 -13.92
N MET A 334 27.68 13.49 -13.28
CA MET A 334 27.87 12.92 -11.94
C MET A 334 29.02 11.90 -11.91
N ILE A 335 29.22 11.10 -12.96
CA ILE A 335 30.38 10.21 -13.11
C ILE A 335 31.69 11.03 -13.15
N ASN A 336 31.76 12.06 -13.99
CA ASN A 336 32.97 12.88 -14.18
C ASN A 336 33.35 13.64 -12.90
N GLU A 337 32.35 14.06 -12.14
CA GLU A 337 32.48 14.77 -10.86
C GLU A 337 32.80 13.81 -9.69
N LYS A 338 32.63 12.49 -9.88
CA LYS A 338 32.60 11.49 -8.79
C LYS A 338 31.63 11.90 -7.68
N TYR A 339 30.48 12.41 -8.10
CA TYR A 339 29.49 12.99 -7.22
C TYR A 339 28.90 11.93 -6.28
N VAL A 340 28.68 12.29 -5.03
CA VAL A 340 27.92 11.49 -4.05
C VAL A 340 26.89 12.40 -3.42
N PRO A 341 25.59 12.02 -3.40
CA PRO A 341 24.56 12.81 -2.73
C PRO A 341 24.91 13.03 -1.26
N VAL A 342 24.70 14.26 -0.76
CA VAL A 342 25.06 14.63 0.61
C VAL A 342 24.36 13.78 1.66
N TYR A 343 23.14 13.28 1.39
CA TYR A 343 22.36 12.45 2.30
C TYR A 343 23.00 11.10 2.63
N ILE A 344 23.86 10.59 1.73
CA ILE A 344 24.44 9.23 1.81
C ILE A 344 25.95 9.20 1.69
N ASN A 345 26.62 10.33 1.83
CA ASN A 345 28.07 10.40 1.68
C ASN A 345 28.85 9.61 2.78
N GLU A 346 28.20 9.23 3.86
CA GLU A 346 28.73 8.33 4.90
C GLU A 346 28.48 6.84 4.59
N TYR A 347 27.60 6.54 3.63
CA TYR A 347 27.15 5.18 3.28
C TYR A 347 27.63 4.72 1.90
N VAL A 348 28.05 5.63 1.04
CA VAL A 348 28.47 5.35 -0.34
C VAL A 348 29.79 6.06 -0.64
N THR A 349 30.75 5.32 -1.13
CA THR A 349 32.00 5.90 -1.64
C THR A 349 31.84 6.50 -3.03
N PRO A 350 32.69 7.46 -3.44
CA PRO A 350 32.64 8.03 -4.79
C PRO A 350 32.77 6.98 -5.91
N ASP A 351 33.56 5.95 -5.72
CA ASP A 351 33.77 4.90 -6.72
C ASP A 351 32.54 3.97 -6.84
N GLU A 352 31.85 3.70 -5.73
CA GLU A 352 30.57 2.97 -5.72
C GLU A 352 29.47 3.78 -6.41
N ALA A 353 29.38 5.09 -6.14
CA ALA A 353 28.43 5.97 -6.81
C ALA A 353 28.68 6.02 -8.33
N VAL A 354 29.93 6.18 -8.76
CA VAL A 354 30.31 6.15 -10.18
C VAL A 354 29.88 4.81 -10.83
N LYS A 355 30.10 3.69 -10.17
CA LYS A 355 29.68 2.39 -10.67
C LYS A 355 28.16 2.30 -10.84
N ARG A 356 27.38 2.82 -9.89
CA ARG A 356 25.91 2.86 -9.97
C ARG A 356 25.47 3.72 -11.16
N TYR A 357 26.00 4.94 -11.34
CA TYR A 357 25.69 5.81 -12.48
C TYR A 357 26.01 5.14 -13.82
N GLN A 358 27.15 4.45 -13.91
CA GLN A 358 27.51 3.74 -15.12
C GLN A 358 26.52 2.61 -15.43
N THR A 359 26.12 1.84 -14.41
CA THR A 359 25.15 0.74 -14.56
C THR A 359 23.77 1.29 -14.96
N ALA A 360 23.37 2.44 -14.41
CA ALA A 360 22.13 3.12 -14.80
C ALA A 360 22.18 3.58 -16.28
N LEU A 361 23.30 4.17 -16.73
CA LEU A 361 23.50 4.53 -18.14
C LEU A 361 23.42 3.32 -19.06
N ASP A 362 24.03 2.19 -18.68
CA ASP A 362 23.99 0.96 -19.46
C ASP A 362 22.56 0.43 -19.59
N PHE A 363 21.77 0.49 -18.51
CA PHE A 363 20.35 0.14 -18.51
C PHE A 363 19.56 1.07 -19.45
N ILE A 364 19.72 2.39 -19.31
CA ILE A 364 19.01 3.38 -20.14
C ILE A 364 19.39 3.21 -21.63
N ASN A 365 20.65 2.97 -21.94
CA ASN A 365 21.10 2.73 -23.31
C ASN A 365 20.52 1.43 -23.90
N LYS A 366 20.27 0.42 -23.07
CA LYS A 366 19.70 -0.86 -23.49
C LYS A 366 18.19 -0.80 -23.70
N TYR A 367 17.47 -0.13 -22.82
CA TYR A 367 16.00 -0.19 -22.79
C TYR A 367 15.31 1.11 -23.22
N GLY A 368 16.05 2.24 -23.33
CA GLY A 368 15.54 3.50 -23.85
C GLY A 368 14.75 4.35 -22.86
N HIS A 369 14.73 3.98 -21.57
CA HIS A 369 14.06 4.73 -20.51
C HIS A 369 14.87 4.69 -19.20
N ALA A 370 14.56 5.59 -18.26
CA ALA A 370 15.27 5.71 -16.99
C ALA A 370 14.47 5.14 -15.80
N TYR A 371 13.38 4.39 -16.02
CA TYR A 371 12.65 3.76 -14.94
C TYR A 371 13.40 2.51 -14.44
N ILE A 372 14.20 2.66 -13.39
CA ILE A 372 14.98 1.61 -12.75
C ILE A 372 14.34 1.30 -11.40
N GLY A 373 13.38 0.39 -11.40
CA GLY A 373 12.64 -0.03 -10.20
C GLY A 373 13.33 -1.15 -9.42
N SER A 374 12.71 -1.57 -8.32
CA SER A 374 13.17 -2.65 -7.44
C SER A 374 12.26 -3.88 -7.47
N GLY A 375 11.16 -3.83 -8.22
CA GLY A 375 10.10 -4.83 -8.20
C GLY A 375 10.35 -6.06 -9.07
N PRO A 376 9.35 -6.96 -9.11
CA PRO A 376 9.46 -8.26 -9.79
C PRO A 376 9.58 -8.17 -11.31
N PHE A 377 9.30 -7.01 -11.89
CA PHE A 377 9.38 -6.80 -13.33
C PHE A 377 10.17 -5.54 -13.67
N TYR A 378 10.73 -5.51 -14.87
CA TYR A 378 11.25 -4.30 -15.51
C TYR A 378 10.66 -4.13 -16.90
N MET A 379 10.54 -2.91 -17.37
CA MET A 379 10.06 -2.62 -18.72
C MET A 379 11.16 -2.94 -19.73
N SER A 380 10.97 -3.99 -20.52
CA SER A 380 11.93 -4.42 -21.55
C SER A 380 11.66 -3.80 -22.92
N LYS A 381 10.43 -3.33 -23.15
CA LYS A 381 10.06 -2.62 -24.37
C LYS A 381 8.94 -1.63 -24.11
N TYR A 382 9.09 -0.45 -24.70
CA TYR A 382 8.07 0.58 -24.74
C TYR A 382 7.91 1.08 -26.18
N ASP A 383 6.70 1.04 -26.72
CA ASP A 383 6.36 1.49 -28.07
C ASP A 383 5.08 2.35 -28.01
N PRO A 384 5.23 3.68 -27.87
CA PRO A 384 4.08 4.58 -27.74
C PRO A 384 3.26 4.68 -29.04
N VAL A 385 3.84 4.38 -30.21
CA VAL A 385 3.13 4.41 -31.48
C VAL A 385 2.23 3.19 -31.62
N ALA A 386 2.76 2.01 -31.27
CA ALA A 386 1.98 0.78 -31.24
C ALA A 386 1.09 0.65 -29.99
N ARG A 387 1.24 1.56 -29.00
CA ARG A 387 0.57 1.48 -27.68
C ARG A 387 0.85 0.15 -27.00
N TYR A 388 2.10 -0.24 -27.01
CA TYR A 388 2.55 -1.53 -26.51
C TYR A 388 3.66 -1.36 -25.49
N VAL A 389 3.55 -2.09 -24.40
CA VAL A 389 4.58 -2.22 -23.39
C VAL A 389 4.82 -3.70 -23.09
N GLU A 390 6.08 -4.04 -22.84
CA GLU A 390 6.50 -5.38 -22.43
C GLU A 390 7.27 -5.30 -21.13
N LEU A 391 6.81 -6.07 -20.16
CA LEU A 391 7.48 -6.25 -18.89
C LEU A 391 8.15 -7.62 -18.86
N THR A 392 9.39 -7.66 -18.41
CA THR A 392 10.14 -8.89 -18.21
C THR A 392 10.38 -9.12 -16.74
N ALA A 393 10.09 -10.33 -16.26
CA ALA A 393 10.27 -10.66 -14.86
C ALA A 393 11.77 -10.79 -14.51
N ILE A 394 12.13 -10.24 -13.36
CA ILE A 394 13.44 -10.46 -12.73
C ILE A 394 13.59 -11.95 -12.42
N ARG A 395 14.78 -12.50 -12.70
CA ARG A 395 15.14 -13.90 -12.42
C ARG A 395 16.54 -13.96 -11.81
N ASP A 396 16.83 -13.01 -10.94
CA ASP A 396 18.09 -12.94 -10.18
C ASP A 396 17.85 -13.54 -8.78
N GLU A 397 18.74 -14.41 -8.33
CA GLU A 397 18.63 -15.08 -7.02
C GLU A 397 18.73 -14.12 -5.81
N ARG A 398 19.19 -12.89 -6.05
CA ARG A 398 19.21 -11.82 -5.04
C ARG A 398 17.85 -11.13 -4.88
N TYR A 399 16.89 -11.37 -5.77
CA TYR A 399 15.54 -10.87 -5.62
C TYR A 399 14.81 -11.71 -4.55
N PRO A 400 14.26 -11.10 -3.48
CA PRO A 400 13.83 -11.84 -2.29
C PRO A 400 12.56 -12.68 -2.48
N PHE A 401 11.74 -12.35 -3.47
CA PHE A 401 10.45 -13.01 -3.67
C PHE A 401 10.50 -13.93 -4.90
N GLU A 402 10.67 -15.22 -4.68
CA GLU A 402 10.70 -16.21 -5.73
C GLU A 402 9.38 -16.28 -6.52
N ARG A 403 9.45 -16.88 -7.70
CA ARG A 403 8.24 -17.08 -8.50
C ARG A 403 7.21 -17.92 -7.74
N GLY A 404 6.00 -17.38 -7.62
CA GLY A 404 4.89 -18.03 -6.91
C GLY A 404 4.81 -17.68 -5.44
N TYR A 405 5.82 -16.99 -4.88
CA TYR A 405 5.82 -16.56 -3.48
C TYR A 405 4.49 -15.87 -3.09
N TRP A 406 4.09 -14.87 -3.83
CA TRP A 406 2.86 -14.12 -3.53
C TRP A 406 1.59 -14.94 -3.77
N ASN A 407 1.59 -15.92 -4.68
CA ASN A 407 0.46 -16.82 -4.83
C ASN A 407 0.27 -17.71 -3.59
N GLU A 408 1.36 -18.21 -3.03
CA GLU A 408 1.33 -19.05 -1.83
C GLU A 408 1.06 -18.22 -0.58
N PHE A 409 1.67 -17.03 -0.51
CA PHE A 409 1.49 -16.10 0.60
C PHE A 409 0.02 -15.69 0.80
N PHE A 410 -0.71 -15.40 -0.29
CA PHE A 410 -2.11 -14.99 -0.24
C PHE A 410 -3.09 -16.16 -0.20
N GLU A 411 -2.59 -17.40 -0.26
CA GLU A 411 -3.48 -18.57 -0.22
C GLU A 411 -4.19 -18.67 1.13
N THR A 412 -5.51 -18.59 1.09
CA THR A 412 -6.35 -18.66 2.28
C THR A 412 -7.67 -19.33 1.97
N VAL A 413 -8.23 -20.01 2.97
CA VAL A 413 -9.58 -20.57 2.90
C VAL A 413 -10.56 -19.57 3.51
N ARG A 414 -11.53 -19.15 2.71
CA ARG A 414 -12.65 -18.32 3.18
C ARG A 414 -13.96 -19.09 3.11
N LEU A 415 -14.89 -18.74 3.97
CA LEU A 415 -16.25 -19.23 3.90
C LEU A 415 -17.11 -18.31 3.03
N ASN A 416 -17.99 -18.88 2.23
CA ASN A 416 -18.96 -18.16 1.41
C ASN A 416 -20.37 -18.60 1.76
N VAL A 417 -21.25 -17.65 2.06
CA VAL A 417 -22.69 -17.91 2.19
C VAL A 417 -23.29 -18.00 0.80
N ASP A 418 -23.58 -19.22 0.34
CA ASP A 418 -24.11 -19.45 -1.01
C ASP A 418 -25.60 -19.12 -1.09
N SER A 419 -26.35 -19.47 -0.05
CA SER A 419 -27.78 -19.15 0.04
C SER A 419 -28.29 -19.32 1.47
N VAL A 420 -29.38 -18.63 1.79
CA VAL A 420 -30.07 -18.72 3.07
C VAL A 420 -31.53 -19.05 2.82
N ASP A 421 -32.02 -20.15 3.43
CA ASP A 421 -33.44 -20.52 3.44
C ASP A 421 -34.04 -20.05 4.78
N LEU A 422 -34.71 -18.91 4.70
CA LEU A 422 -35.33 -18.19 5.81
C LEU A 422 -36.79 -17.91 5.50
N ALA A 423 -37.71 -18.28 6.40
CA ALA A 423 -39.11 -17.95 6.22
C ALA A 423 -39.32 -16.41 6.20
N PHE A 424 -40.12 -15.95 5.26
CA PHE A 424 -40.48 -14.52 5.11
C PHE A 424 -41.18 -13.95 6.37
N ALA A 425 -41.89 -14.79 7.12
CA ALA A 425 -42.64 -14.39 8.30
C ALA A 425 -42.49 -15.40 9.44
N ALA A 426 -42.47 -14.93 10.66
CA ALA A 426 -42.38 -15.72 11.88
C ALA A 426 -43.45 -15.28 12.88
N MET A 427 -43.87 -16.23 13.72
CA MET A 427 -44.84 -16.01 14.80
C MET A 427 -44.11 -16.01 16.15
N GLY A 428 -44.39 -15.05 17.01
CA GLY A 428 -43.89 -15.04 18.38
C GLY A 428 -44.24 -16.32 19.10
N GLY A 429 -43.28 -16.90 19.82
CA GLY A 429 -43.42 -18.16 20.55
C GLY A 429 -43.13 -19.46 19.77
N LEU A 430 -42.89 -19.36 18.46
CA LEU A 430 -42.44 -20.49 17.62
C LEU A 430 -41.01 -20.30 17.19
N ASP A 431 -40.20 -21.36 17.31
CA ASP A 431 -38.81 -21.36 16.85
C ASP A 431 -38.73 -21.15 15.34
N LEU A 432 -37.81 -20.30 14.90
CA LEU A 432 -37.54 -20.00 13.49
C LEU A 432 -36.23 -20.64 13.06
N PRO A 433 -36.26 -21.75 12.29
CA PRO A 433 -35.05 -22.32 11.72
C PRO A 433 -34.55 -21.48 10.56
N VAL A 434 -33.24 -21.34 10.49
CA VAL A 434 -32.51 -20.67 9.40
C VAL A 434 -31.53 -21.68 8.83
N HIS A 435 -31.79 -22.20 7.63
CA HIS A 435 -30.88 -23.10 6.95
C HIS A 435 -29.95 -22.28 6.00
N ILE A 436 -28.66 -22.55 6.12
CA ILE A 436 -27.62 -21.78 5.46
C ILE A 436 -26.75 -22.73 4.63
N ASN A 437 -26.63 -22.50 3.34
CA ASN A 437 -25.67 -23.21 2.51
C ASN A 437 -24.37 -22.43 2.49
N VAL A 438 -23.26 -23.12 2.79
CA VAL A 438 -21.93 -22.52 2.92
C VAL A 438 -20.90 -23.37 2.20
N SER A 439 -20.09 -22.71 1.38
CA SER A 439 -18.91 -23.31 0.74
C SER A 439 -17.62 -22.81 1.36
N GLU A 440 -16.61 -23.66 1.40
CA GLU A 440 -15.22 -23.26 1.52
C GLU A 440 -14.72 -22.84 0.13
N VAL A 441 -14.08 -21.68 0.07
CA VAL A 441 -13.49 -21.15 -1.16
C VAL A 441 -12.00 -20.98 -0.94
N LEU A 442 -11.20 -21.73 -1.67
CA LEU A 442 -9.75 -21.57 -1.67
C LEU A 442 -9.38 -20.36 -2.53
N TYR A 443 -9.07 -19.24 -1.87
CA TYR A 443 -8.53 -18.05 -2.54
C TYR A 443 -7.03 -18.24 -2.82
N PRO A 444 -6.49 -17.87 -3.99
CA PRO A 444 -7.14 -17.18 -5.10
C PRO A 444 -7.64 -18.10 -6.25
N TYR A 445 -7.92 -19.36 -5.98
CA TYR A 445 -8.29 -20.33 -7.03
C TYR A 445 -9.79 -20.33 -7.36
N ASP A 446 -10.63 -19.77 -6.49
CA ASP A 446 -12.09 -19.85 -6.60
C ASP A 446 -12.63 -21.29 -6.76
N THR A 447 -12.04 -22.20 -6.03
CA THR A 447 -12.52 -23.58 -5.95
C THR A 447 -13.49 -23.68 -4.79
N TYR A 448 -14.76 -24.01 -5.08
CA TYR A 448 -15.83 -24.13 -4.10
C TYR A 448 -15.99 -25.59 -3.69
N THR A 449 -15.93 -25.85 -2.39
CA THR A 449 -16.24 -27.15 -1.79
C THR A 449 -17.24 -26.97 -0.64
N PRO A 450 -18.15 -27.94 -0.39
CA PRO A 450 -19.07 -27.83 0.73
C PRO A 450 -18.32 -27.67 2.06
N ALA A 451 -18.62 -26.64 2.84
CA ALA A 451 -18.00 -26.41 4.13
C ALA A 451 -18.40 -27.52 5.13
N THR A 452 -17.41 -28.07 5.82
CA THR A 452 -17.62 -29.12 6.84
C THR A 452 -17.49 -28.61 8.27
N GLU A 453 -16.92 -27.42 8.41
CA GLU A 453 -16.75 -26.69 9.67
C GLU A 453 -16.74 -25.18 9.40
N GLY A 454 -16.78 -24.36 10.43
CA GLY A 454 -16.65 -22.91 10.31
C GLY A 454 -17.49 -22.16 11.33
N ASN A 455 -17.19 -20.88 11.50
CA ASN A 455 -17.96 -19.98 12.34
C ASN A 455 -19.06 -19.32 11.49
N VAL A 456 -20.31 -19.83 11.64
CA VAL A 456 -21.49 -19.30 10.95
C VAL A 456 -22.46 -18.79 12.00
N GLU A 457 -22.86 -17.54 11.90
CA GLU A 457 -23.73 -16.85 12.86
C GLU A 457 -24.93 -16.23 12.16
N VAL A 458 -26.07 -16.21 12.85
CA VAL A 458 -27.29 -15.54 12.44
C VAL A 458 -27.60 -14.43 13.44
N SER A 459 -27.63 -13.20 12.98
CA SER A 459 -27.91 -12.01 13.80
C SER A 459 -29.30 -11.49 13.49
N LEU A 460 -30.12 -11.32 14.52
CA LEU A 460 -31.40 -10.64 14.46
C LEU A 460 -31.20 -9.21 14.98
N ILE A 461 -31.39 -8.23 14.11
CA ILE A 461 -31.26 -6.80 14.46
C ILE A 461 -32.58 -6.31 15.04
N THR A 462 -32.55 -5.86 16.29
CA THR A 462 -33.72 -5.37 17.03
C THR A 462 -33.48 -3.93 17.49
N PRO A 463 -34.53 -3.17 17.88
CA PRO A 463 -34.36 -1.84 18.46
C PRO A 463 -33.46 -1.80 19.72
N ASP A 464 -33.41 -2.89 20.45
CA ASP A 464 -32.60 -3.03 21.68
C ASP A 464 -31.17 -3.55 21.42
N GLY A 465 -30.80 -3.73 20.15
CA GLY A 465 -29.50 -4.22 19.73
C GLY A 465 -29.55 -5.53 18.94
N GLU A 466 -28.38 -6.09 18.68
CA GLU A 466 -28.18 -7.33 17.94
C GLU A 466 -28.31 -8.56 18.86
N LYS A 467 -29.07 -9.56 18.40
CA LYS A 467 -29.15 -10.89 19.06
C LYS A 467 -28.53 -11.93 18.13
N VAL A 468 -27.42 -12.56 18.55
CA VAL A 468 -26.62 -13.49 17.73
C VAL A 468 -26.92 -14.96 18.10
N PHE A 469 -27.09 -15.79 17.07
CA PHE A 469 -27.36 -17.23 17.16
C PHE A 469 -26.32 -17.98 16.33
N LYS A 470 -25.60 -18.92 16.95
CA LYS A 470 -24.62 -19.74 16.28
C LYS A 470 -25.30 -20.82 15.45
N ALA A 471 -24.82 -21.02 14.20
CA ALA A 471 -25.27 -22.12 13.37
C ALA A 471 -24.40 -23.38 13.61
N GLU A 472 -25.00 -24.56 13.57
CA GLU A 472 -24.33 -25.84 13.64
C GLU A 472 -24.38 -26.55 12.28
N VAL A 473 -23.40 -27.41 12.01
CA VAL A 473 -23.33 -28.18 10.77
C VAL A 473 -24.43 -29.25 10.81
N GLU A 474 -25.39 -29.18 9.89
CA GLU A 474 -26.43 -30.19 9.67
C GLU A 474 -25.94 -31.32 8.76
N SER A 475 -25.19 -30.94 7.70
CA SER A 475 -24.51 -31.82 6.77
C SER A 475 -23.43 -31.03 6.02
N PRO A 476 -22.51 -31.69 5.28
CA PRO A 476 -21.51 -30.96 4.49
C PRO A 476 -22.14 -29.88 3.60
N GLY A 477 -21.70 -28.63 3.78
CA GLY A 477 -22.22 -27.47 3.09
C GLY A 477 -23.53 -26.90 3.62
N ARG A 478 -24.14 -27.50 4.66
CA ARG A 478 -25.41 -27.05 5.21
C ARG A 478 -25.32 -26.82 6.72
N PHE A 479 -25.65 -25.64 7.15
CA PHE A 479 -25.67 -25.19 8.53
C PHE A 479 -27.11 -24.85 8.95
N LEU A 480 -27.42 -25.01 10.22
CA LEU A 480 -28.70 -24.69 10.83
C LEU A 480 -28.48 -23.80 12.05
N ALA A 481 -29.09 -22.64 12.07
CA ALA A 481 -29.31 -21.84 13.27
C ALA A 481 -30.80 -21.81 13.61
N THR A 482 -31.11 -21.65 14.88
CA THR A 482 -32.50 -21.50 15.34
C THR A 482 -32.64 -20.20 16.12
N ILE A 483 -33.52 -19.30 15.68
CA ILE A 483 -33.93 -18.14 16.47
C ILE A 483 -35.05 -18.62 17.38
N PRO A 484 -34.85 -18.62 18.73
CA PRO A 484 -35.84 -19.18 19.66
C PRO A 484 -37.16 -18.41 19.63
N GLY A 485 -38.27 -19.13 19.68
CA GLY A 485 -39.60 -18.52 19.71
C GLY A 485 -39.83 -17.59 20.89
N GLY A 486 -39.17 -17.86 22.03
CA GLY A 486 -39.17 -16.94 23.17
C GLY A 486 -38.58 -15.56 22.84
N VAL A 487 -37.52 -15.52 22.06
CA VAL A 487 -36.91 -14.25 21.58
C VAL A 487 -37.88 -13.50 20.65
N LEU A 488 -38.53 -14.25 19.74
CA LEU A 488 -39.49 -13.65 18.82
C LEU A 488 -40.76 -13.16 19.52
N ALA A 489 -41.16 -13.78 20.62
CA ALA A 489 -42.33 -13.39 21.43
C ALA A 489 -42.11 -12.08 22.22
N GLU A 490 -40.85 -11.68 22.44
CA GLU A 490 -40.50 -10.43 23.13
C GLU A 490 -40.53 -9.21 22.19
N LEU A 491 -40.64 -9.45 20.88
CA LEU A 491 -40.59 -8.40 19.87
C LEU A 491 -42.00 -7.94 19.48
N ASP A 492 -42.12 -6.64 19.22
CA ASP A 492 -43.33 -6.06 18.65
C ASP A 492 -43.56 -6.59 17.22
N SER A 493 -44.83 -6.66 16.80
CA SER A 493 -45.15 -6.99 15.40
C SER A 493 -44.52 -5.94 14.45
N GLY A 494 -43.73 -6.40 13.49
CA GLY A 494 -42.98 -5.49 12.60
C GLY A 494 -42.00 -6.21 11.68
N THR A 495 -41.22 -5.43 10.96
CA THR A 495 -40.16 -5.93 10.05
C THR A 495 -38.81 -5.83 10.76
N TYR A 496 -38.06 -6.92 10.73
CA TYR A 496 -36.74 -7.03 11.35
C TYR A 496 -35.71 -7.49 10.33
N THR A 497 -34.46 -7.10 10.51
CA THR A 497 -33.36 -7.53 9.65
C THR A 497 -32.68 -8.76 10.25
N VAL A 498 -32.45 -9.76 9.41
CA VAL A 498 -31.62 -10.93 9.73
C VAL A 498 -30.36 -10.87 8.90
N VAL A 499 -29.19 -10.95 9.54
CA VAL A 499 -27.88 -11.01 8.92
C VAL A 499 -27.26 -12.36 9.20
N VAL A 500 -26.82 -13.05 8.16
CA VAL A 500 -26.03 -14.28 8.27
C VAL A 500 -24.58 -13.94 7.96
N THR A 501 -23.66 -14.35 8.83
CA THR A 501 -22.23 -14.11 8.69
C THR A 501 -21.47 -15.42 8.77
N ALA A 502 -20.66 -15.74 7.77
CA ALA A 502 -19.73 -16.85 7.77
C ALA A 502 -18.29 -16.31 7.83
N LYS A 503 -17.52 -16.76 8.84
CA LYS A 503 -16.16 -16.27 9.13
C LYS A 503 -15.16 -17.41 9.09
N SER A 504 -13.99 -17.16 8.49
CA SER A 504 -12.78 -17.94 8.68
C SER A 504 -11.64 -17.04 9.13
N GLU A 505 -10.67 -17.61 9.83
CA GLU A 505 -9.51 -16.86 10.35
C GLU A 505 -8.71 -16.26 9.19
N GLY A 506 -8.34 -14.98 9.32
CA GLY A 506 -7.53 -14.28 8.31
C GLY A 506 -8.24 -13.97 6.98
N ALA A 507 -9.58 -14.11 6.92
CA ALA A 507 -10.34 -13.80 5.72
C ALA A 507 -11.51 -12.87 5.99
N ILE A 508 -11.89 -12.08 4.99
CA ILE A 508 -13.06 -11.21 5.06
C ILE A 508 -14.32 -12.06 5.21
N PRO A 509 -15.19 -11.74 6.18
CA PRO A 509 -16.43 -12.46 6.38
C PRO A 509 -17.36 -12.37 5.16
N SER A 510 -18.01 -13.49 4.82
CA SER A 510 -19.13 -13.49 3.87
C SER A 510 -20.43 -13.21 4.60
N THR A 511 -21.21 -12.26 4.13
CA THR A 511 -22.47 -11.84 4.75
C THR A 511 -23.66 -11.96 3.79
N TYR A 512 -24.82 -12.30 4.33
CA TYR A 512 -26.10 -12.27 3.63
C TYR A 512 -27.11 -11.54 4.54
N SER A 513 -27.87 -10.61 3.97
CA SER A 513 -28.87 -9.85 4.71
C SER A 513 -30.26 -10.05 4.11
N SER A 514 -31.25 -10.23 4.94
CA SER A 514 -32.66 -10.35 4.56
C SER A 514 -33.55 -9.74 5.63
N THR A 515 -34.85 -9.63 5.34
CA THR A 515 -35.86 -9.14 6.29
C THR A 515 -36.90 -10.22 6.59
N ILE A 516 -37.40 -10.22 7.80
CA ILE A 516 -38.53 -11.05 8.23
C ILE A 516 -39.64 -10.20 8.83
N ILE A 517 -40.89 -10.66 8.77
CA ILE A 517 -42.02 -10.04 9.42
C ILE A 517 -42.37 -10.89 10.65
N ILE A 518 -42.46 -10.26 11.83
CA ILE A 518 -42.86 -10.89 13.09
C ILE A 518 -44.28 -10.46 13.41
N TYR A 519 -45.15 -11.43 13.77
CA TYR A 519 -46.54 -11.22 14.11
C TYR A 519 -46.80 -11.53 15.58
#